data_34f0b949683c4f897b0432d0bac4409e
#
_entry.id   34f0b949683c4f897b0432d0bac4409e
#
_cell.length_a   1.000
_cell.length_b   1.000
_cell.length_c   1.000
_cell.angle_alpha   90.00
_cell.angle_beta   90.00
_cell.angle_gamma   90.00
#
_symmetry.space_group_name_H-M   'P 1'
#
loop_
_entity.id
_entity.type
_entity.pdbx_description
1 polymer ?
#
loop_
_entity_poly.entity_id
_entity_poly.type
_entity_poly.pdbx_seq_one_letter_code
_entity_poly.pdbx_strand_id
1 'polypeptide(L)'
;MDEANLFLSGIIRRTDDRLTAAVSEQRANANWLRWVTILGGLVIVLVVGGVTIVTLQYAREVAQARDEVRALNASLEERVKLRTADLTRARDRAEVLVQEVNHRVANSLAMVNSMVQLQAKALDDRAAKDALSETQARIYAIASVHKRLYTSKDVRLVELDEYLAAVLDQLAVTLKNEGRGASLRYTIEPLKLPTDRSINLGVVVTELVTNAFKYAYPNGNGEVRVKLASLPESKAELIVEDDGIGRSGDASAKGTGLGTRIVNAMASNMEAKIEYLDRTQGTIARMIFPLKEAA
;
A
#
# COMPACT_ATOMS: atom_id res chain seq x y z
N MET A 1 77.05 83.05 -68.63
CA MET A 1 75.58 82.92 -68.47
C MET A 1 75.12 81.45 -68.59
N ASP A 2 75.87 80.53 -69.17
CA ASP A 2 75.42 79.14 -69.44
C ASP A 2 75.56 78.20 -68.24
N GLU A 3 76.54 78.37 -67.34
CA GLU A 3 76.71 77.48 -66.16
C GLU A 3 75.59 77.59 -65.14
N ALA A 4 75.07 78.80 -64.88
CA ALA A 4 73.98 79.01 -63.95
C ALA A 4 72.65 78.38 -64.43
N ASN A 5 72.38 78.39 -65.75
CA ASN A 5 71.23 77.76 -66.37
C ASN A 5 71.31 76.24 -66.35
N LEU A 6 72.52 75.65 -66.54
CA LEU A 6 72.72 74.21 -66.40
C LEU A 6 72.56 73.78 -64.98
N PHE A 7 73.02 74.51 -63.99
CA PHE A 7 72.87 74.22 -62.58
C PHE A 7 71.36 74.26 -62.12
N LEU A 8 70.67 75.33 -62.59
CA LEU A 8 69.25 75.54 -62.32
C LEU A 8 68.41 74.42 -62.95
N SER A 9 68.71 74.07 -64.21
CA SER A 9 68.00 72.94 -64.88
C SER A 9 68.28 71.58 -64.22
N GLY A 10 69.52 71.40 -63.69
CA GLY A 10 69.83 70.17 -62.90
C GLY A 10 69.10 70.08 -61.58
N ILE A 11 68.91 71.23 -60.90
CA ILE A 11 68.09 71.23 -59.63
C ILE A 11 66.62 71.01 -59.95
N ILE A 12 66.10 71.70 -60.97
CA ILE A 12 64.67 71.49 -61.35
C ILE A 12 64.40 70.04 -61.72
N ARG A 13 65.29 69.47 -62.52
CA ARG A 13 65.12 68.03 -62.89
C ARG A 13 65.22 67.11 -61.71
N ARG A 14 66.11 67.28 -60.73
CA ARG A 14 66.23 66.52 -59.52
C ARG A 14 65.01 66.66 -58.58
N THR A 15 64.47 67.91 -58.52
CA THR A 15 63.23 68.13 -57.72
C THR A 15 62.00 67.52 -58.38
N ASP A 16 61.92 67.58 -59.72
CA ASP A 16 60.83 66.99 -60.49
C ASP A 16 60.88 65.45 -60.41
N ASP A 17 62.08 64.82 -60.52
CA ASP A 17 62.28 63.40 -60.33
C ASP A 17 61.92 62.94 -58.87
N ARG A 18 62.28 63.74 -57.87
CA ARG A 18 61.92 63.48 -56.48
C ARG A 18 60.42 63.63 -56.23
N LEU A 19 59.78 64.62 -56.79
CA LEU A 19 58.37 64.88 -56.71
C LEU A 19 57.56 63.73 -57.38
N THR A 20 58.01 63.34 -58.58
CA THR A 20 57.38 62.20 -59.31
C THR A 20 57.57 60.92 -58.60
N ALA A 21 58.71 60.62 -57.99
CA ALA A 21 58.94 59.43 -57.16
C ALA A 21 58.06 59.46 -55.91
N ALA A 22 58.00 60.57 -55.19
CA ALA A 22 57.14 60.70 -53.99
C ALA A 22 55.65 60.57 -54.32
N VAL A 23 55.19 61.17 -55.45
CA VAL A 23 53.79 61.01 -55.88
C VAL A 23 53.47 59.55 -56.30
N SER A 24 54.41 58.86 -56.98
CA SER A 24 54.22 57.44 -57.34
C SER A 24 54.18 56.54 -56.13
N GLU A 25 55.06 56.79 -55.16
CA GLU A 25 55.05 56.05 -53.89
C GLU A 25 53.76 56.29 -53.09
N GLN A 26 53.32 57.56 -53.05
CA GLN A 26 52.06 57.90 -52.37
C GLN A 26 50.84 57.26 -53.07
N ARG A 27 50.84 57.20 -54.41
CA ARG A 27 49.78 56.44 -55.16
C ARG A 27 49.83 54.97 -54.94
N ALA A 28 51.01 54.37 -54.88
CA ALA A 28 51.16 52.95 -54.59
C ALA A 28 50.65 52.62 -53.19
N ASN A 29 51.02 53.42 -52.18
CA ASN A 29 50.51 53.23 -50.79
C ASN A 29 49.01 53.47 -50.69
N ALA A 30 48.45 54.44 -51.37
CA ALA A 30 46.99 54.66 -51.40
C ALA A 30 46.26 53.54 -52.09
N ASN A 31 46.77 52.94 -53.16
CA ASN A 31 46.18 51.76 -53.80
C ASN A 31 46.28 50.52 -52.92
N TRP A 32 47.42 50.32 -52.27
CA TRP A 32 47.56 49.17 -51.31
C TRP A 32 46.58 49.29 -50.15
N LEU A 33 46.46 50.51 -49.58
CA LEU A 33 45.46 50.75 -48.49
C LEU A 33 44.04 50.50 -48.96
N ARG A 34 43.65 50.86 -50.16
CA ARG A 34 42.34 50.57 -50.75
C ARG A 34 42.09 49.09 -50.87
N TRP A 35 43.06 48.31 -51.36
CA TRP A 35 42.93 46.84 -51.46
C TRP A 35 42.85 46.18 -50.11
N VAL A 36 43.63 46.58 -49.12
CA VAL A 36 43.53 46.09 -47.75
C VAL A 36 42.16 46.36 -47.15
N THR A 37 41.61 47.56 -47.36
CA THR A 37 40.29 47.91 -46.86
C THR A 37 39.16 47.09 -47.52
N ILE A 38 39.24 46.92 -48.84
CA ILE A 38 38.29 46.10 -49.61
C ILE A 38 38.37 44.64 -49.17
N LEU A 39 39.55 44.06 -49.04
CA LEU A 39 39.76 42.70 -48.61
C LEU A 39 39.27 42.46 -47.16
N GLY A 40 39.63 43.42 -46.28
CA GLY A 40 39.13 43.40 -44.89
C GLY A 40 37.61 43.48 -44.80
N GLY A 41 36.99 44.34 -45.60
CA GLY A 41 35.52 44.40 -45.68
C GLY A 41 34.89 43.14 -46.20
N LEU A 42 35.51 42.51 -47.24
CA LEU A 42 35.01 41.18 -47.75
C LEU A 42 35.07 40.05 -46.69
N VAL A 43 36.19 39.98 -45.95
CA VAL A 43 36.37 39.03 -44.90
C VAL A 43 35.32 39.19 -43.80
N ILE A 44 35.06 40.44 -43.39
CA ILE A 44 34.02 40.73 -42.39
C ILE A 44 32.64 40.29 -42.88
N VAL A 45 32.29 40.59 -44.13
CA VAL A 45 31.01 40.18 -44.73
C VAL A 45 30.88 38.63 -44.77
N LEU A 46 31.95 37.93 -45.15
CA LEU A 46 31.97 36.48 -45.17
C LEU A 46 31.80 35.86 -43.75
N VAL A 47 32.52 36.40 -42.77
CA VAL A 47 32.44 35.95 -41.38
C VAL A 47 31.04 36.21 -40.82
N VAL A 48 30.52 37.43 -40.96
CA VAL A 48 29.18 37.75 -40.47
C VAL A 48 28.11 36.94 -41.20
N GLY A 49 28.22 36.79 -42.51
CA GLY A 49 27.32 35.94 -43.30
C GLY A 49 27.35 34.47 -42.85
N GLY A 50 28.55 33.91 -42.67
CA GLY A 50 28.74 32.56 -42.17
C GLY A 50 28.15 32.34 -40.78
N VAL A 51 28.44 33.21 -39.83
CA VAL A 51 27.87 33.17 -38.48
C VAL A 51 26.35 33.27 -38.52
N THR A 52 25.81 34.15 -39.34
CA THR A 52 24.35 34.32 -39.47
C THR A 52 23.68 33.02 -39.99
N ILE A 53 24.27 32.39 -41.02
CA ILE A 53 23.76 31.14 -41.58
C ILE A 53 23.78 30.03 -40.54
N VAL A 54 24.90 29.85 -39.85
CA VAL A 54 25.03 28.82 -38.78
C VAL A 54 24.03 29.08 -37.65
N THR A 55 23.89 30.32 -37.21
CA THR A 55 22.93 30.69 -36.15
C THR A 55 21.49 30.40 -36.56
N LEU A 56 21.11 30.70 -37.80
CA LEU A 56 19.79 30.43 -38.34
C LEU A 56 19.52 28.91 -38.47
N GLN A 57 20.51 28.15 -38.91
CA GLN A 57 20.39 26.67 -38.96
C GLN A 57 20.20 26.09 -37.55
N TYR A 58 21.05 26.47 -36.61
CA TYR A 58 20.96 26.05 -35.24
C TYR A 58 19.61 26.43 -34.58
N ALA A 59 19.14 27.65 -34.81
CA ALA A 59 17.84 28.10 -34.31
C ALA A 59 16.68 27.27 -34.87
N ARG A 60 16.75 26.84 -36.14
CA ARG A 60 15.74 25.95 -36.76
C ARG A 60 15.78 24.57 -36.16
N GLU A 61 16.94 23.95 -35.96
CA GLU A 61 17.09 22.63 -35.33
C GLU A 61 16.54 22.63 -33.88
N VAL A 62 16.89 23.67 -33.10
CA VAL A 62 16.39 23.82 -31.73
C VAL A 62 14.86 24.00 -31.71
N ALA A 63 14.32 24.78 -32.64
CA ALA A 63 12.86 24.94 -32.73
C ALA A 63 12.15 23.62 -33.07
N GLN A 64 12.67 22.84 -34.04
CA GLN A 64 12.13 21.55 -34.41
C GLN A 64 12.20 20.55 -33.25
N ALA A 65 13.37 20.41 -32.58
CA ALA A 65 13.52 19.56 -31.43
C ALA A 65 12.56 19.92 -30.28
N ARG A 66 12.38 21.23 -30.06
CA ARG A 66 11.42 21.72 -29.05
C ARG A 66 9.97 21.36 -29.39
N ASP A 67 9.58 21.47 -30.64
CA ASP A 67 8.22 21.15 -31.07
C ASP A 67 7.96 19.64 -31.02
N GLU A 68 8.95 18.82 -31.36
CA GLU A 68 8.90 17.37 -31.19
C GLU A 68 8.74 16.96 -29.73
N VAL A 69 9.55 17.54 -28.83
CA VAL A 69 9.45 17.30 -27.38
C VAL A 69 8.07 17.72 -26.85
N ARG A 70 7.54 18.85 -27.32
CA ARG A 70 6.18 19.30 -26.93
C ARG A 70 5.10 18.33 -27.39
N ALA A 71 5.16 17.87 -28.64
CA ALA A 71 4.20 16.90 -29.17
C ALA A 71 4.29 15.57 -28.42
N LEU A 72 5.51 15.10 -28.10
CA LEU A 72 5.71 13.88 -27.32
C LEU A 72 5.16 14.01 -25.90
N ASN A 73 5.43 15.15 -25.23
CA ASN A 73 4.90 15.41 -23.89
C ASN A 73 3.37 15.44 -23.87
N ALA A 74 2.75 16.13 -24.83
CA ALA A 74 1.28 16.16 -24.94
C ALA A 74 0.69 14.76 -25.15
N SER A 75 1.31 13.95 -26.02
CA SER A 75 0.92 12.55 -26.23
C SER A 75 1.09 11.69 -24.97
N LEU A 76 2.20 11.92 -24.22
CA LEU A 76 2.47 11.21 -22.98
C LEU A 76 1.46 11.57 -21.89
N GLU A 77 1.14 12.84 -21.73
CA GLU A 77 0.13 13.31 -20.77
C GLU A 77 -1.24 12.72 -21.06
N GLU A 78 -1.64 12.65 -22.33
CA GLU A 78 -2.90 12.03 -22.73
C GLU A 78 -2.91 10.53 -22.43
N ARG A 79 -1.83 9.81 -22.77
CA ARG A 79 -1.69 8.37 -22.42
C ARG A 79 -1.72 8.13 -20.92
N VAL A 80 -1.03 8.94 -20.12
CA VAL A 80 -1.06 8.85 -18.66
C VAL A 80 -2.48 9.06 -18.14
N LYS A 81 -3.18 10.09 -18.63
CA LYS A 81 -4.57 10.37 -18.25
C LYS A 81 -5.51 9.20 -18.58
N LEU A 82 -5.43 8.66 -19.78
CA LEU A 82 -6.25 7.52 -20.20
C LEU A 82 -5.93 6.27 -19.35
N ARG A 83 -4.65 5.95 -19.15
CA ARG A 83 -4.24 4.80 -18.34
C ARG A 83 -4.65 4.93 -16.88
N THR A 84 -4.55 6.14 -16.31
CA THR A 84 -4.99 6.40 -14.93
C THR A 84 -6.51 6.21 -14.81
N ALA A 85 -7.29 6.70 -15.77
CA ALA A 85 -8.73 6.51 -15.81
C ALA A 85 -9.11 5.02 -15.94
N ASP A 86 -8.43 4.26 -16.80
CA ASP A 86 -8.66 2.82 -16.96
C ASP A 86 -8.31 2.03 -15.69
N LEU A 87 -7.18 2.35 -15.06
CA LEU A 87 -6.78 1.72 -13.79
C LEU A 87 -7.78 2.03 -12.67
N THR A 88 -8.26 3.26 -12.58
CA THR A 88 -9.29 3.63 -11.60
C THR A 88 -10.56 2.83 -11.81
N ARG A 89 -11.05 2.74 -13.05
CA ARG A 89 -12.24 1.94 -13.39
C ARG A 89 -12.05 0.45 -13.10
N ALA A 90 -10.88 -0.09 -13.41
CA ALA A 90 -10.56 -1.50 -13.13
C ALA A 90 -10.52 -1.77 -11.63
N ARG A 91 -9.91 -0.88 -10.85
CA ARG A 91 -9.90 -0.94 -9.39
C ARG A 91 -11.30 -0.90 -8.80
N ASP A 92 -12.12 0.08 -9.22
CA ASP A 92 -13.48 0.26 -8.69
C ASP A 92 -14.35 -0.98 -9.00
N ARG A 93 -14.20 -1.58 -10.20
CA ARG A 93 -14.87 -2.85 -10.53
C ARG A 93 -14.39 -4.00 -9.66
N ALA A 94 -13.10 -4.09 -9.41
CA ALA A 94 -12.54 -5.14 -8.54
C ALA A 94 -13.05 -5.00 -7.11
N GLU A 95 -13.13 -3.78 -6.56
CA GLU A 95 -13.69 -3.51 -5.23
C GLU A 95 -15.16 -3.95 -5.13
N VAL A 96 -15.99 -3.62 -6.12
CA VAL A 96 -17.40 -4.07 -6.18
C VAL A 96 -17.50 -5.60 -6.25
N LEU A 97 -16.66 -6.26 -7.04
CA LEU A 97 -16.65 -7.72 -7.14
C LEU A 97 -16.25 -8.38 -5.81
N VAL A 98 -15.25 -7.85 -5.11
CA VAL A 98 -14.84 -8.37 -3.81
C VAL A 98 -15.96 -8.22 -2.78
N GLN A 99 -16.67 -7.10 -2.77
CA GLN A 99 -17.84 -6.90 -1.91
C GLN A 99 -18.94 -7.92 -2.22
N GLU A 100 -19.27 -8.12 -3.49
CA GLU A 100 -20.30 -9.12 -3.91
C GLU A 100 -19.90 -10.53 -3.52
N VAL A 101 -18.63 -10.93 -3.66
CA VAL A 101 -18.13 -12.24 -3.24
C VAL A 101 -18.28 -12.39 -1.72
N ASN A 102 -17.88 -11.40 -0.93
CA ASN A 102 -18.03 -11.46 0.53
C ASN A 102 -19.50 -11.56 0.95
N HIS A 103 -20.40 -10.83 0.30
CA HIS A 103 -21.83 -10.92 0.55
C HIS A 103 -22.39 -12.32 0.23
N ARG A 104 -21.99 -12.91 -0.90
CA ARG A 104 -22.40 -14.27 -1.29
C ARG A 104 -21.86 -15.32 -0.34
N VAL A 105 -20.60 -15.19 0.10
CA VAL A 105 -20.02 -16.10 1.10
C VAL A 105 -20.79 -16.03 2.42
N ALA A 106 -21.06 -14.82 2.92
CA ALA A 106 -21.85 -14.62 4.14
C ALA A 106 -23.26 -15.27 4.01
N ASN A 107 -23.94 -15.09 2.89
CA ASN A 107 -25.26 -15.69 2.64
C ASN A 107 -25.19 -17.22 2.56
N SER A 108 -24.18 -17.77 1.89
CA SER A 108 -23.99 -19.23 1.81
C SER A 108 -23.70 -19.82 3.20
N LEU A 109 -22.86 -19.17 4.00
CA LEU A 109 -22.58 -19.60 5.37
C LEU A 109 -23.82 -19.49 6.27
N ALA A 110 -24.67 -18.46 6.10
CA ALA A 110 -25.93 -18.34 6.82
C ALA A 110 -26.89 -19.49 6.47
N MET A 111 -26.96 -19.90 5.19
CA MET A 111 -27.75 -21.05 4.75
C MET A 111 -27.22 -22.35 5.35
N VAL A 112 -25.91 -22.60 5.32
CA VAL A 112 -25.29 -23.78 5.95
C VAL A 112 -25.58 -23.79 7.44
N ASN A 113 -25.46 -22.65 8.12
CA ASN A 113 -25.77 -22.53 9.55
C ASN A 113 -27.22 -22.91 9.85
N SER A 114 -28.15 -22.45 9.02
CA SER A 114 -29.59 -22.84 9.17
C SER A 114 -29.83 -24.34 8.97
N MET A 115 -29.14 -24.97 8.01
CA MET A 115 -29.21 -26.43 7.81
C MET A 115 -28.66 -27.18 9.00
N VAL A 116 -27.50 -26.79 9.54
CA VAL A 116 -26.92 -27.41 10.74
C VAL A 116 -27.88 -27.26 11.94
N GLN A 117 -28.54 -26.09 12.06
CA GLN A 117 -29.54 -25.87 13.11
C GLN A 117 -30.74 -26.80 12.99
N LEU A 118 -31.24 -27.03 11.79
CA LEU A 118 -32.34 -27.97 11.55
C LEU A 118 -31.93 -29.38 11.88
N GLN A 119 -30.71 -29.81 11.50
CA GLN A 119 -30.19 -31.12 11.85
C GLN A 119 -30.03 -31.29 13.36
N ALA A 120 -29.48 -30.28 14.08
CA ALA A 120 -29.35 -30.34 15.53
C ALA A 120 -30.69 -30.49 16.25
N LYS A 121 -31.77 -29.87 15.72
CA LYS A 121 -33.13 -30.02 16.28
C LYS A 121 -33.72 -31.44 16.07
N ALA A 122 -33.35 -32.12 15.00
CA ALA A 122 -33.84 -33.43 14.66
C ALA A 122 -33.13 -34.57 15.39
N LEU A 123 -32.00 -34.31 16.02
CA LEU A 123 -31.24 -35.29 16.80
C LEU A 123 -31.81 -35.42 18.22
N ASP A 124 -31.70 -36.58 18.84
CA ASP A 124 -31.99 -36.81 20.26
C ASP A 124 -30.72 -36.86 21.10
N ASP A 125 -29.61 -37.31 20.50
CA ASP A 125 -28.33 -37.42 21.18
C ASP A 125 -27.76 -36.05 21.58
N ARG A 126 -27.54 -35.85 22.87
CA ARG A 126 -27.04 -34.62 23.44
C ARG A 126 -25.61 -34.28 23.00
N ALA A 127 -24.74 -35.32 22.90
CA ALA A 127 -23.36 -35.11 22.47
C ALA A 127 -23.30 -34.65 21.01
N ALA A 128 -24.13 -35.20 20.14
CA ALA A 128 -24.24 -34.77 18.75
C ALA A 128 -24.82 -33.34 18.63
N LYS A 129 -25.82 -32.97 19.44
CA LYS A 129 -26.35 -31.59 19.50
C LYS A 129 -25.27 -30.61 19.90
N ASP A 130 -24.51 -30.90 20.95
CA ASP A 130 -23.43 -30.07 21.45
C ASP A 130 -22.33 -29.88 20.39
N ALA A 131 -21.98 -30.93 19.63
CA ALA A 131 -20.99 -30.82 18.53
C ALA A 131 -21.50 -29.98 17.35
N LEU A 132 -22.79 -30.08 17.01
CA LEU A 132 -23.38 -29.21 15.97
C LEU A 132 -23.48 -27.75 16.42
N SER A 133 -23.80 -27.50 17.70
CA SER A 133 -23.82 -26.16 18.26
C SER A 133 -22.43 -25.49 18.20
N GLU A 134 -21.36 -26.21 18.55
CA GLU A 134 -19.98 -25.74 18.34
C GLU A 134 -19.70 -25.39 16.87
N THR A 135 -20.13 -26.26 15.96
CA THR A 135 -19.96 -26.03 14.52
C THR A 135 -20.70 -24.78 14.07
N GLN A 136 -21.92 -24.56 14.57
CA GLN A 136 -22.68 -23.32 14.29
C GLN A 136 -21.96 -22.05 14.78
N ALA A 137 -21.42 -22.07 15.98
CA ALA A 137 -20.67 -20.94 16.53
C ALA A 137 -19.44 -20.58 15.66
N ARG A 138 -18.73 -21.60 15.18
CA ARG A 138 -17.60 -21.41 14.24
C ARG A 138 -18.05 -20.80 12.91
N ILE A 139 -19.11 -21.35 12.30
CA ILE A 139 -19.70 -20.84 11.07
C ILE A 139 -20.12 -19.37 11.25
N TYR A 140 -20.75 -19.04 12.38
CA TYR A 140 -21.16 -17.69 12.68
C TYR A 140 -19.97 -16.72 12.79
N ALA A 141 -18.90 -17.12 13.47
CA ALA A 141 -17.68 -16.31 13.57
C ALA A 141 -17.11 -15.99 12.17
N ILE A 142 -17.02 -17.00 11.29
CA ILE A 142 -16.55 -16.82 9.92
C ILE A 142 -17.50 -15.90 9.11
N ALA A 143 -18.79 -16.17 9.16
CA ALA A 143 -19.80 -15.40 8.41
C ALA A 143 -19.83 -13.91 8.84
N SER A 144 -19.62 -13.64 10.13
CA SER A 144 -19.64 -12.29 10.70
C SER A 144 -18.51 -11.41 10.14
N VAL A 145 -17.33 -11.96 9.88
CA VAL A 145 -16.24 -11.25 9.21
C VAL A 145 -16.64 -10.88 7.78
N HIS A 146 -17.12 -11.85 7.00
CA HIS A 146 -17.52 -11.59 5.61
C HIS A 146 -18.66 -10.56 5.50
N LYS A 147 -19.61 -10.57 6.45
CA LYS A 147 -20.68 -9.58 6.51
C LYS A 147 -20.14 -8.17 6.79
N ARG A 148 -19.15 -8.02 7.67
CA ARG A 148 -18.54 -6.71 7.99
C ARG A 148 -17.70 -6.16 6.85
N LEU A 149 -16.98 -6.99 6.12
CA LEU A 149 -16.23 -6.58 4.94
C LEU A 149 -17.13 -5.97 3.86
N TYR A 150 -18.39 -6.40 3.78
CA TYR A 150 -19.36 -5.80 2.87
C TYR A 150 -19.74 -4.35 3.26
N THR A 151 -19.79 -4.04 4.57
CA THR A 151 -20.19 -2.71 5.07
C THR A 151 -19.02 -1.76 5.32
N SER A 152 -17.79 -2.25 5.32
CA SER A 152 -16.58 -1.48 5.61
C SER A 152 -16.06 -0.76 4.37
N LYS A 153 -15.47 0.44 4.57
CA LYS A 153 -14.79 1.19 3.52
C LYS A 153 -13.45 0.56 3.11
N ASP A 154 -12.84 -0.23 3.99
CA ASP A 154 -11.61 -0.99 3.72
C ASP A 154 -11.92 -2.48 3.80
N VAL A 155 -11.92 -3.13 2.64
CA VAL A 155 -12.25 -4.56 2.49
C VAL A 155 -11.15 -5.48 3.04
N ARG A 156 -9.97 -4.95 3.36
CA ARG A 156 -8.81 -5.73 3.78
C ARG A 156 -8.60 -5.80 5.29
N LEU A 157 -9.11 -4.83 6.04
CA LEU A 157 -8.91 -4.72 7.48
C LEU A 157 -10.25 -4.77 8.21
N VAL A 158 -10.30 -5.54 9.29
CA VAL A 158 -11.47 -5.73 10.17
C VAL A 158 -11.25 -4.99 11.48
N GLU A 159 -12.21 -4.18 11.90
CA GLU A 159 -12.27 -3.57 13.23
C GLU A 159 -12.61 -4.68 14.27
N LEU A 160 -11.63 -5.01 15.11
CA LEU A 160 -11.75 -6.16 16.02
C LEU A 160 -12.74 -5.95 17.17
N ASP A 161 -12.84 -4.74 17.68
CA ASP A 161 -13.78 -4.37 18.75
C ASP A 161 -15.22 -4.64 18.33
N GLU A 162 -15.61 -4.13 17.18
CA GLU A 162 -16.95 -4.39 16.66
C GLU A 162 -17.17 -5.84 16.24
N TYR A 163 -16.19 -6.47 15.60
CA TYR A 163 -16.29 -7.86 15.14
C TYR A 163 -16.44 -8.82 16.30
N LEU A 164 -15.51 -8.79 17.26
CA LEU A 164 -15.52 -9.70 18.40
C LEU A 164 -16.70 -9.43 19.34
N ALA A 165 -17.14 -8.18 19.50
CA ALA A 165 -18.36 -7.88 20.25
C ALA A 165 -19.55 -8.63 19.65
N ALA A 166 -19.78 -8.56 18.33
CA ALA A 166 -20.90 -9.26 17.69
C ALA A 166 -20.80 -10.79 17.83
N VAL A 167 -19.58 -11.36 17.74
CA VAL A 167 -19.38 -12.81 17.93
C VAL A 167 -19.67 -13.22 19.37
N LEU A 168 -19.17 -12.46 20.35
CA LEU A 168 -19.34 -12.74 21.77
C LEU A 168 -20.79 -12.56 22.23
N ASP A 169 -21.49 -11.52 21.75
CA ASP A 169 -22.91 -11.32 22.06
C ASP A 169 -23.77 -12.45 21.54
N GLN A 170 -23.54 -12.88 20.28
CA GLN A 170 -24.26 -14.02 19.72
C GLN A 170 -23.96 -15.31 20.48
N LEU A 171 -22.71 -15.53 20.88
CA LEU A 171 -22.29 -16.69 21.65
C LEU A 171 -22.96 -16.71 23.04
N ALA A 172 -23.01 -15.55 23.72
CA ALA A 172 -23.68 -15.39 24.99
C ALA A 172 -25.18 -15.76 24.90
N VAL A 173 -25.88 -15.33 23.86
CA VAL A 173 -27.29 -15.67 23.61
C VAL A 173 -27.44 -17.18 23.41
N THR A 174 -26.58 -17.79 22.59
CA THR A 174 -26.64 -19.24 22.30
C THR A 174 -26.42 -20.07 23.55
N LEU A 175 -25.38 -19.77 24.33
CA LEU A 175 -25.02 -20.50 25.55
C LEU A 175 -26.07 -20.35 26.64
N LYS A 176 -26.69 -19.16 26.77
CA LYS A 176 -27.83 -18.94 27.68
C LYS A 176 -29.06 -19.79 27.30
N ASN A 177 -29.36 -19.91 26.01
CA ASN A 177 -30.46 -20.72 25.49
C ASN A 177 -30.21 -22.21 25.71
N GLU A 178 -28.95 -22.66 25.79
CA GLU A 178 -28.56 -24.01 26.16
C GLU A 178 -28.65 -24.31 27.68
N GLY A 179 -29.09 -23.31 28.45
CA GLY A 179 -29.23 -23.47 29.92
C GLY A 179 -27.92 -23.34 30.69
N ARG A 180 -26.87 -22.74 30.07
CA ARG A 180 -25.59 -22.48 30.72
C ARG A 180 -25.69 -21.17 31.50
N GLY A 181 -25.61 -21.23 32.83
CA GLY A 181 -25.87 -20.08 33.72
C GLY A 181 -24.72 -19.12 33.92
N ALA A 182 -23.54 -19.38 33.36
CA ALA A 182 -22.39 -18.47 33.47
C ALA A 182 -22.60 -17.16 32.67
N SER A 183 -22.01 -16.07 33.16
CA SER A 183 -22.01 -14.77 32.48
C SER A 183 -20.78 -14.60 31.60
N LEU A 184 -20.90 -13.80 30.54
CA LEU A 184 -19.80 -13.40 29.66
C LEU A 184 -19.57 -11.90 29.75
N ARG A 185 -18.33 -11.50 30.05
CA ARG A 185 -17.90 -10.10 29.97
C ARG A 185 -16.70 -9.99 29.02
N TYR A 186 -16.62 -8.86 28.31
CA TYR A 186 -15.48 -8.63 27.43
C TYR A 186 -15.05 -7.16 27.43
N THR A 187 -13.77 -6.94 27.17
CA THR A 187 -13.16 -5.63 26.92
C THR A 187 -12.21 -5.76 25.73
N ILE A 188 -12.57 -5.14 24.64
CA ILE A 188 -11.82 -5.24 23.37
C ILE A 188 -11.34 -3.85 22.99
N GLU A 189 -10.04 -3.66 22.86
CA GLU A 189 -9.48 -2.43 22.32
C GLU A 189 -9.74 -2.32 20.80
N PRO A 190 -9.90 -1.10 20.25
CA PRO A 190 -10.13 -0.86 18.83
C PRO A 190 -8.83 -1.13 18.03
N LEU A 191 -8.64 -2.36 17.64
CA LEU A 191 -7.52 -2.85 16.86
C LEU A 191 -7.99 -3.32 15.48
N LYS A 192 -7.08 -3.31 14.49
CA LYS A 192 -7.36 -3.75 13.13
C LYS A 192 -6.48 -4.94 12.76
N LEU A 193 -7.07 -5.93 12.12
CA LEU A 193 -6.36 -7.08 11.55
C LEU A 193 -6.81 -7.35 10.11
N PRO A 194 -5.93 -7.96 9.28
CA PRO A 194 -6.35 -8.56 8.02
C PRO A 194 -7.47 -9.57 8.20
N THR A 195 -8.30 -9.72 7.17
CA THR A 195 -9.49 -10.58 7.20
C THR A 195 -9.21 -12.00 7.67
N ASP A 196 -8.22 -12.66 7.08
CA ASP A 196 -7.88 -14.05 7.38
C ASP A 196 -7.45 -14.23 8.83
N ARG A 197 -6.69 -13.29 9.36
CA ARG A 197 -6.25 -13.29 10.77
C ARG A 197 -7.41 -12.97 11.72
N SER A 198 -8.34 -12.12 11.32
CA SER A 198 -9.55 -11.83 12.10
C SER A 198 -10.44 -13.06 12.21
N ILE A 199 -10.59 -13.85 11.13
CA ILE A 199 -11.31 -15.13 11.15
C ILE A 199 -10.65 -16.10 12.14
N ASN A 200 -9.33 -16.27 12.05
CA ASN A 200 -8.58 -17.14 12.96
C ASN A 200 -8.79 -16.72 14.42
N LEU A 201 -8.69 -15.41 14.72
CA LEU A 201 -8.92 -14.87 16.06
C LEU A 201 -10.34 -15.13 16.56
N GLY A 202 -11.36 -14.90 15.72
CA GLY A 202 -12.74 -15.14 16.05
C GLY A 202 -13.03 -16.61 16.38
N VAL A 203 -12.45 -17.53 15.62
CA VAL A 203 -12.57 -18.97 15.90
C VAL A 203 -11.87 -19.33 17.21
N VAL A 204 -10.66 -18.82 17.46
CA VAL A 204 -9.95 -19.04 18.74
C VAL A 204 -10.79 -18.56 19.93
N VAL A 205 -11.32 -17.33 19.87
CA VAL A 205 -12.16 -16.76 20.92
C VAL A 205 -13.41 -17.62 21.15
N THR A 206 -14.09 -18.02 20.07
CA THR A 206 -15.27 -18.87 20.13
C THR A 206 -14.98 -20.20 20.84
N GLU A 207 -13.89 -20.86 20.48
CA GLU A 207 -13.49 -22.14 21.07
C GLU A 207 -13.13 -22.00 22.56
N LEU A 208 -12.33 -21.00 22.92
CA LEU A 208 -11.89 -20.80 24.30
C LEU A 208 -13.09 -20.46 25.21
N VAL A 209 -13.98 -19.56 24.74
CA VAL A 209 -15.20 -19.20 25.50
C VAL A 209 -16.14 -20.39 25.62
N THR A 210 -16.40 -21.12 24.54
CA THR A 210 -17.26 -22.31 24.58
C THR A 210 -16.70 -23.37 25.54
N ASN A 211 -15.37 -23.58 25.54
CA ASN A 211 -14.72 -24.51 26.46
C ASN A 211 -14.88 -24.06 27.91
N ALA A 212 -14.72 -22.78 28.21
CA ALA A 212 -14.94 -22.25 29.55
C ALA A 212 -16.38 -22.52 30.01
N PHE A 213 -17.39 -22.20 29.21
CA PHE A 213 -18.79 -22.48 29.54
C PHE A 213 -19.12 -23.97 29.71
N LYS A 214 -18.44 -24.84 28.97
CA LYS A 214 -18.71 -26.29 29.04
C LYS A 214 -18.06 -26.97 30.23
N TYR A 215 -16.84 -26.56 30.56
CA TYR A 215 -16.00 -27.33 31.46
C TYR A 215 -15.71 -26.64 32.79
N ALA A 216 -15.72 -25.29 32.83
CA ALA A 216 -15.37 -24.58 34.04
C ALA A 216 -16.49 -24.57 35.09
N TYR A 217 -17.75 -24.68 34.68
CA TYR A 217 -18.92 -24.49 35.56
C TYR A 217 -19.89 -25.70 35.54
N PRO A 218 -19.54 -26.82 36.15
CA PRO A 218 -20.43 -27.98 36.22
C PRO A 218 -21.76 -27.66 36.89
N ASN A 219 -21.80 -26.67 37.78
CA ASN A 219 -23.03 -26.22 38.49
C ASN A 219 -23.70 -25.02 37.84
N GLY A 220 -23.23 -24.55 36.69
CA GLY A 220 -23.86 -23.53 35.87
C GLY A 220 -23.61 -22.09 36.22
N ASN A 221 -22.95 -21.75 37.33
CA ASN A 221 -22.73 -20.38 37.80
C ASN A 221 -21.24 -19.99 37.70
N GLY A 222 -20.97 -18.82 37.15
CA GLY A 222 -19.60 -18.29 37.05
C GLY A 222 -19.52 -17.13 36.04
N GLU A 223 -18.30 -16.67 35.80
CA GLU A 223 -18.03 -15.58 34.86
C GLU A 223 -16.86 -15.91 33.94
N VAL A 224 -17.09 -15.80 32.63
CA VAL A 224 -16.03 -15.84 31.61
C VAL A 224 -15.70 -14.44 31.20
N ARG A 225 -14.42 -14.10 31.19
CA ARG A 225 -13.91 -12.77 30.84
C ARG A 225 -13.00 -12.87 29.61
N VAL A 226 -13.25 -12.02 28.62
CA VAL A 226 -12.43 -11.91 27.40
C VAL A 226 -11.81 -10.52 27.35
N LYS A 227 -10.50 -10.44 27.20
CA LYS A 227 -9.78 -9.19 27.06
C LYS A 227 -8.89 -9.24 25.81
N LEU A 228 -8.98 -8.21 24.98
CA LEU A 228 -8.04 -7.96 23.89
C LEU A 228 -7.42 -6.59 24.08
N ALA A 229 -6.11 -6.54 24.14
CA ALA A 229 -5.36 -5.29 24.34
C ALA A 229 -4.13 -5.23 23.45
N SER A 230 -3.71 -4.01 23.09
CA SER A 230 -2.46 -3.75 22.41
C SER A 230 -1.25 -3.93 23.34
N LEU A 231 -0.16 -4.43 22.80
CA LEU A 231 1.12 -4.52 23.45
C LEU A 231 2.18 -3.71 22.67
N PRO A 232 3.32 -3.38 23.29
CA PRO A 232 4.48 -2.83 22.58
C PRO A 232 4.89 -3.71 21.38
N GLU A 233 5.71 -3.17 20.46
CA GLU A 233 6.23 -3.86 19.28
C GLU A 233 5.15 -4.29 18.28
N SER A 234 4.03 -3.54 18.17
CA SER A 234 2.92 -3.87 17.26
C SER A 234 2.35 -5.28 17.49
N LYS A 235 2.26 -5.71 18.73
CA LYS A 235 1.63 -6.96 19.16
C LYS A 235 0.29 -6.70 19.83
N ALA A 236 -0.53 -7.74 19.94
CA ALA A 236 -1.75 -7.74 20.74
C ALA A 236 -1.78 -9.00 21.62
N GLU A 237 -2.50 -8.89 22.72
CA GLU A 237 -2.70 -9.95 23.69
C GLU A 237 -4.20 -10.24 23.81
N LEU A 238 -4.57 -11.49 23.56
CA LEU A 238 -5.88 -12.03 23.90
C LEU A 238 -5.77 -12.81 25.20
N ILE A 239 -6.66 -12.54 26.14
CA ILE A 239 -6.84 -13.30 27.36
C ILE A 239 -8.30 -13.78 27.42
N VAL A 240 -8.51 -15.08 27.63
CA VAL A 240 -9.80 -15.67 27.99
C VAL A 240 -9.63 -16.31 29.35
N GLU A 241 -10.41 -15.85 30.30
CA GLU A 241 -10.29 -16.20 31.72
C GLU A 241 -11.63 -16.68 32.27
N ASP A 242 -11.63 -17.76 33.05
CA ASP A 242 -12.75 -18.23 33.85
C ASP A 242 -12.35 -18.34 35.33
N ASP A 243 -13.34 -18.32 36.23
CA ASP A 243 -13.19 -18.52 37.67
C ASP A 243 -13.75 -19.88 38.14
N GLY A 244 -13.79 -20.84 37.21
CA GLY A 244 -14.33 -22.16 37.41
C GLY A 244 -13.42 -23.13 38.16
N ILE A 245 -13.67 -24.44 37.93
CA ILE A 245 -12.94 -25.53 38.60
C ILE A 245 -11.47 -25.66 38.16
N GLY A 246 -11.04 -24.91 37.10
CA GLY A 246 -9.70 -24.99 36.56
C GLY A 246 -9.42 -26.26 35.75
N ARG A 247 -8.20 -26.33 35.23
CA ARG A 247 -7.69 -27.50 34.49
C ARG A 247 -6.99 -28.42 35.47
N SER A 248 -7.69 -29.42 35.96
CA SER A 248 -7.02 -30.51 36.70
C SER A 248 -6.14 -31.31 35.75
N GLY A 249 -4.93 -31.67 36.17
CA GLY A 249 -3.87 -32.28 35.35
C GLY A 249 -4.24 -33.53 34.57
N ASP A 250 -5.38 -34.17 34.87
CA ASP A 250 -5.91 -35.33 34.16
C ASP A 250 -7.10 -35.03 33.21
N ALA A 251 -7.42 -33.74 33.02
CA ALA A 251 -8.52 -33.30 32.11
C ALA A 251 -8.19 -33.43 30.61
N SER A 252 -7.26 -34.30 30.23
CA SER A 252 -6.91 -34.58 28.84
C SER A 252 -8.00 -35.30 28.04
N ALA A 253 -9.16 -35.59 28.57
CA ALA A 253 -10.07 -36.52 27.88
C ALA A 253 -11.58 -36.32 28.04
N LYS A 254 -12.11 -35.15 28.40
CA LYS A 254 -13.58 -34.97 28.41
C LYS A 254 -14.16 -34.30 27.14
N GLY A 255 -13.44 -34.32 26.01
CA GLY A 255 -13.93 -33.87 24.72
C GLY A 255 -13.20 -34.58 23.59
N THR A 256 -13.67 -34.41 22.35
CA THR A 256 -13.07 -35.01 21.14
C THR A 256 -11.63 -34.53 20.87
N GLY A 257 -11.09 -33.59 21.67
CA GLY A 257 -9.80 -32.92 21.43
C GLY A 257 -9.78 -32.02 20.16
N LEU A 258 -10.90 -31.99 19.44
CA LEU A 258 -11.01 -31.26 18.18
C LEU A 258 -10.86 -29.74 18.40
N GLY A 259 -11.52 -29.17 19.42
CA GLY A 259 -11.44 -27.75 19.76
C GLY A 259 -10.00 -27.29 20.03
N THR A 260 -9.25 -28.07 20.84
CA THR A 260 -7.83 -27.76 21.12
C THR A 260 -6.98 -27.81 19.85
N ARG A 261 -7.22 -28.77 18.95
CA ARG A 261 -6.53 -28.87 17.66
C ARG A 261 -6.83 -27.65 16.76
N ILE A 262 -8.09 -27.23 16.71
CA ILE A 262 -8.53 -26.02 15.95
C ILE A 262 -7.87 -24.77 16.53
N VAL A 263 -7.92 -24.56 17.84
CA VAL A 263 -7.29 -23.42 18.51
C VAL A 263 -5.80 -23.34 18.18
N ASN A 264 -5.07 -24.47 18.31
CA ASN A 264 -3.64 -24.49 18.00
C ASN A 264 -3.35 -24.22 16.52
N ALA A 265 -4.14 -24.75 15.60
CA ALA A 265 -3.99 -24.50 14.17
C ALA A 265 -4.25 -23.02 13.83
N MET A 266 -5.33 -22.43 14.36
CA MET A 266 -5.67 -21.02 14.12
C MET A 266 -4.64 -20.07 14.77
N ALA A 267 -4.18 -20.39 15.99
CA ALA A 267 -3.11 -19.63 16.64
C ALA A 267 -1.80 -19.68 15.83
N SER A 268 -1.42 -20.85 15.31
CA SER A 268 -0.25 -21.01 14.46
C SER A 268 -0.34 -20.16 13.18
N ASN A 269 -1.51 -20.08 12.54
CA ASN A 269 -1.75 -19.21 11.39
C ASN A 269 -1.63 -17.71 11.73
N MET A 270 -1.66 -17.36 13.01
CA MET A 270 -1.46 -15.99 13.53
C MET A 270 -0.05 -15.79 14.09
N GLU A 271 0.89 -16.71 13.85
CA GLU A 271 2.25 -16.69 14.41
C GLU A 271 2.23 -16.65 15.96
N ALA A 272 1.28 -17.32 16.56
CA ALA A 272 1.04 -17.32 17.99
C ALA A 272 0.93 -18.73 18.57
N LYS A 273 1.00 -18.81 19.89
CA LYS A 273 0.72 -20.02 20.64
C LYS A 273 -0.23 -19.68 21.79
N ILE A 274 -1.06 -20.66 22.16
CA ILE A 274 -1.89 -20.54 23.35
C ILE A 274 -1.08 -21.01 24.55
N GLU A 275 -0.97 -20.14 25.53
CA GLU A 275 -0.40 -20.44 26.85
C GLU A 275 -1.52 -20.53 27.87
N TYR A 276 -1.51 -21.61 28.67
CA TYR A 276 -2.40 -21.73 29.80
C TYR A 276 -1.62 -21.42 31.07
N LEU A 277 -2.04 -20.35 31.76
CA LEU A 277 -1.37 -19.89 32.97
C LEU A 277 -1.99 -20.59 34.18
N ASP A 278 -1.12 -21.12 35.06
CA ASP A 278 -1.55 -21.78 36.29
C ASP A 278 -2.19 -20.74 37.24
N ARG A 279 -3.35 -21.13 37.77
CA ARG A 279 -4.08 -20.34 38.75
C ARG A 279 -4.64 -21.27 39.84
N THR A 280 -4.81 -20.76 41.04
CA THR A 280 -5.39 -21.51 42.17
C THR A 280 -6.86 -21.89 41.93
N GLN A 281 -7.58 -21.08 41.15
CA GLN A 281 -8.98 -21.35 40.76
C GLN A 281 -9.21 -20.77 39.36
N GLY A 282 -9.90 -21.55 38.48
CA GLY A 282 -10.19 -21.16 37.12
C GLY A 282 -9.06 -21.42 36.13
N THR A 283 -9.24 -20.97 34.91
CA THR A 283 -8.29 -21.09 33.79
C THR A 283 -8.02 -19.73 33.16
N ILE A 284 -6.77 -19.46 32.79
CA ILE A 284 -6.40 -18.35 31.94
C ILE A 284 -5.77 -18.92 30.67
N ALA A 285 -6.39 -18.68 29.53
CA ALA A 285 -5.82 -18.92 28.22
C ALA A 285 -5.34 -17.59 27.65
N ARG A 286 -4.04 -17.52 27.31
CA ARG A 286 -3.36 -16.32 26.82
C ARG A 286 -2.80 -16.59 25.43
N MET A 287 -2.94 -15.62 24.53
CA MET A 287 -2.35 -15.63 23.19
C MET A 287 -1.76 -14.26 22.87
N ILE A 288 -0.49 -14.23 22.52
CA ILE A 288 0.18 -13.01 21.99
C ILE A 288 0.47 -13.22 20.53
N PHE A 289 0.10 -12.23 19.70
CA PHE A 289 0.25 -12.28 18.26
C PHE A 289 0.65 -10.92 17.69
N PRO A 290 1.39 -10.87 16.56
CA PRO A 290 1.72 -9.60 15.88
C PRO A 290 0.48 -9.00 15.23
N LEU A 291 0.36 -7.66 15.22
CA LEU A 291 -0.71 -6.94 14.50
C LEU A 291 -0.39 -6.76 13.02
N LYS A 292 0.91 -6.75 12.66
CA LYS A 292 1.39 -6.70 11.26
C LYS A 292 1.93 -8.07 10.88
N GLU A 293 1.74 -8.45 9.60
CA GLU A 293 2.47 -9.60 9.06
C GLU A 293 3.98 -9.33 9.11
N ALA A 294 4.76 -10.37 9.43
CA ALA A 294 6.20 -10.32 9.23
C ALA A 294 6.46 -10.11 7.72
N ALA A 295 7.22 -9.08 7.38
CA ALA A 295 7.50 -8.69 5.99
C ALA A 295 8.35 -9.75 5.27
#